data_4cc4758e9e87a4aff1ed5f7c73dfd536
#
_entry.id   4cc4758e9e87a4aff1ed5f7c73dfd536
#
_cell.length_a   1.000
_cell.length_b   1.000
_cell.length_c   1.000
_cell.angle_alpha   90.00
_cell.angle_beta   90.00
_cell.angle_gamma   90.00
#
_symmetry.space_group_name_H-M   'P 1'
#
loop_
_entity.id
_entity.type
_entity.pdbx_description
1 polymer ?
#
loop_
_entity_poly.entity_id
_entity_poly.type
_entity_poly.pdbx_seq_one_letter_code
_entity_poly.pdbx_strand_id
1 'polypeptide(L)'
;MIDLAKRTERLTVVLKTNLRWILMATFVWPFGQVLAEERVQGRRSLVLENDKARLVLDIAGGSIPEFRFNDSELNPLNWGRRNPGDQPGSMGHFLCCDRWGPPSDAEGKNGMPYHGESSKVVWRVLQDTETTAAGIHARMAADLPLAGMAVDRSVTLAASSPFFVVSETITNNNKLGRIFNIVQHPTIGPPFLEENCVVDSNGRRGFAQGGLMPNPEQPEFLWPSAITKDGKKVLMRRMTDSEEPSVTSFVIDEDLGWAVASNGKRGLLFGYVWKRSDYPWFNHWWKLKDGKPHARGLEFGSTGLHQPFPVLVKKREIFGQQLFEHLDAGKNTTKSYACFLAKIPDDFAGVSKVVIDGELLLITERVRNRPRTIKIATGGLIR
;
A
#
# COMPACT_ATOMS: atom_id res chain seq x y z
N MET A 1 -29.70 -24.65 -85.09
CA MET A 1 -29.80 -25.81 -85.97
C MET A 1 -29.17 -27.01 -85.30
N ILE A 2 -30.00 -28.04 -85.05
CA ILE A 2 -29.71 -29.44 -84.97
C ILE A 2 -28.86 -29.85 -83.67
N ASP A 3 -29.20 -30.83 -82.93
CA ASP A 3 -30.35 -31.72 -82.71
C ASP A 3 -29.86 -32.79 -81.71
N LEU A 4 -30.70 -33.12 -80.82
CA LEU A 4 -31.03 -34.41 -80.22
C LEU A 4 -29.95 -35.56 -80.13
N ALA A 5 -29.75 -36.22 -79.05
CA ALA A 5 -30.56 -37.27 -78.48
C ALA A 5 -29.76 -38.25 -77.60
N LYS A 6 -30.36 -38.55 -76.49
CA LYS A 6 -30.43 -39.86 -75.79
C LYS A 6 -29.26 -40.83 -75.76
N ARG A 7 -28.85 -41.19 -74.56
CA ARG A 7 -28.96 -42.61 -74.10
C ARG A 7 -28.79 -42.77 -72.57
N THR A 8 -29.78 -43.39 -72.02
CA THR A 8 -29.86 -43.95 -70.67
C THR A 8 -29.06 -45.18 -70.60
N GLU A 9 -28.13 -45.29 -69.63
CA GLU A 9 -27.67 -46.56 -69.11
C GLU A 9 -27.68 -46.55 -67.61
N ARG A 10 -28.43 -47.48 -67.03
CA ARG A 10 -28.47 -47.76 -65.57
C ARG A 10 -27.25 -48.54 -65.21
N LEU A 11 -26.49 -48.04 -64.24
CA LEU A 11 -25.49 -48.87 -63.51
C LEU A 11 -25.87 -48.82 -62.04
N THR A 12 -26.24 -49.98 -61.55
CA THR A 12 -26.47 -50.29 -60.15
C THR A 12 -25.11 -50.36 -59.43
N VAL A 13 -24.78 -49.41 -58.55
CA VAL A 13 -23.62 -49.48 -57.71
C VAL A 13 -24.05 -49.74 -56.28
N VAL A 14 -23.59 -50.83 -55.74
CA VAL A 14 -23.77 -51.33 -54.37
C VAL A 14 -23.13 -50.34 -53.38
N LEU A 15 -23.92 -49.71 -52.54
CA LEU A 15 -23.42 -48.93 -51.42
C LEU A 15 -22.88 -49.85 -50.32
N LYS A 16 -21.58 -49.89 -50.15
CA LYS A 16 -20.94 -50.37 -48.93
C LYS A 16 -20.92 -49.22 -47.94
N THR A 17 -21.77 -49.26 -46.95
CA THR A 17 -21.80 -48.33 -45.78
C THR A 17 -20.61 -48.60 -44.87
N ASN A 18 -19.59 -47.74 -44.94
CA ASN A 18 -18.58 -47.63 -43.89
C ASN A 18 -19.06 -46.60 -42.89
N LEU A 19 -19.58 -47.08 -41.75
CA LEU A 19 -19.96 -46.30 -40.58
C LEU A 19 -18.68 -45.84 -39.84
N ARG A 20 -18.15 -44.67 -40.17
CA ARG A 20 -17.11 -44.05 -39.36
C ARG A 20 -17.76 -43.36 -38.17
N TRP A 21 -17.52 -43.87 -37.00
CA TRP A 21 -17.80 -43.23 -35.72
C TRP A 21 -16.96 -41.93 -35.63
N ILE A 22 -17.60 -40.77 -35.79
CA ILE A 22 -16.99 -39.46 -35.42
C ILE A 22 -17.15 -39.33 -33.90
N LEU A 23 -16.05 -39.63 -33.16
CA LEU A 23 -15.95 -39.23 -31.77
C LEU A 23 -15.96 -37.69 -31.75
N MET A 24 -17.12 -37.07 -31.43
CA MET A 24 -17.13 -35.68 -30.96
C MET A 24 -16.48 -35.64 -29.59
N ALA A 25 -15.20 -35.25 -29.53
CA ALA A 25 -14.57 -34.83 -28.30
C ALA A 25 -15.28 -33.53 -27.88
N THR A 26 -16.23 -33.62 -26.94
CA THR A 26 -16.73 -32.47 -26.23
C THR A 26 -15.59 -31.90 -25.41
N PHE A 27 -14.96 -30.84 -25.92
CA PHE A 27 -14.06 -29.99 -25.14
C PHE A 27 -14.93 -29.32 -24.06
N VAL A 28 -14.97 -29.93 -22.87
CA VAL A 28 -15.45 -29.28 -21.68
C VAL A 28 -14.39 -28.24 -21.33
N TRP A 29 -14.59 -27.01 -21.70
CA TRP A 29 -13.85 -25.91 -21.13
C TRP A 29 -14.03 -25.98 -19.61
N PRO A 30 -12.95 -25.99 -18.84
CA PRO A 30 -13.11 -25.88 -17.40
C PRO A 30 -13.85 -24.54 -17.16
N PHE A 31 -15.08 -24.62 -16.70
CA PHE A 31 -15.76 -23.48 -16.11
C PHE A 31 -14.80 -22.94 -15.07
N GLY A 32 -14.23 -21.74 -15.32
CA GLY A 32 -13.47 -21.04 -14.33
C GLY A 32 -14.33 -21.02 -13.05
N GLN A 33 -13.78 -21.55 -11.97
CA GLN A 33 -14.42 -21.40 -10.66
C GLN A 33 -14.69 -19.92 -10.49
N VAL A 34 -15.96 -19.55 -10.42
CA VAL A 34 -16.36 -18.23 -9.94
C VAL A 34 -15.95 -18.24 -8.49
N LEU A 35 -14.78 -17.67 -8.21
CA LEU A 35 -14.26 -17.52 -6.86
C LEU A 35 -15.33 -16.77 -6.08
N ALA A 36 -15.72 -17.31 -4.95
CA ALA A 36 -16.69 -16.64 -4.07
C ALA A 36 -16.02 -15.39 -3.53
N GLU A 37 -16.34 -14.25 -4.13
CA GLU A 37 -15.80 -12.95 -3.71
C GLU A 37 -16.29 -12.64 -2.29
N GLU A 38 -15.39 -12.60 -1.33
CA GLU A 38 -15.74 -12.18 0.02
C GLU A 38 -16.07 -10.68 0.02
N ARG A 39 -17.18 -10.31 0.70
CA ARG A 39 -17.60 -8.92 0.83
C ARG A 39 -17.42 -8.44 2.26
N VAL A 40 -16.44 -7.56 2.45
CA VAL A 40 -16.26 -6.87 3.73
C VAL A 40 -16.94 -5.51 3.65
N GLN A 41 -17.95 -5.30 4.50
CA GLN A 41 -18.78 -4.09 4.54
C GLN A 41 -19.40 -3.73 3.17
N GLY A 42 -19.84 -4.75 2.41
CA GLY A 42 -20.47 -4.62 1.12
C GLY A 42 -19.52 -4.38 -0.06
N ARG A 43 -18.19 -4.43 0.16
CA ARG A 43 -17.15 -4.24 -0.86
C ARG A 43 -16.43 -5.56 -1.16
N ARG A 44 -16.11 -5.82 -2.42
CA ARG A 44 -15.31 -6.98 -2.81
C ARG A 44 -13.91 -6.90 -2.21
N SER A 45 -13.49 -7.96 -1.54
CA SER A 45 -12.24 -7.97 -0.80
C SER A 45 -11.57 -9.33 -0.86
N LEU A 46 -10.23 -9.33 -0.73
CA LEU A 46 -9.47 -10.53 -0.38
C LEU A 46 -9.22 -10.49 1.13
N VAL A 47 -9.49 -11.60 1.81
CA VAL A 47 -9.33 -11.73 3.25
C VAL A 47 -8.26 -12.77 3.55
N LEU A 48 -7.15 -12.32 4.15
CA LEU A 48 -6.09 -13.18 4.64
C LEU A 48 -6.24 -13.27 6.16
N GLU A 49 -6.44 -14.47 6.68
CA GLU A 49 -6.69 -14.69 8.11
C GLU A 49 -5.94 -15.91 8.61
N ASN A 50 -5.12 -15.74 9.65
CA ASN A 50 -4.46 -16.81 10.38
C ASN A 50 -5.07 -16.94 11.78
N ASP A 51 -4.46 -17.73 12.68
CA ASP A 51 -4.93 -17.91 14.07
C ASP A 51 -4.79 -16.66 14.97
N LYS A 52 -4.11 -15.61 14.51
CA LYS A 52 -3.82 -14.39 15.30
C LYS A 52 -4.46 -13.13 14.75
N ALA A 53 -4.45 -12.97 13.42
CA ALA A 53 -4.79 -11.71 12.80
C ALA A 53 -5.57 -11.89 11.50
N ARG A 54 -6.38 -10.87 11.20
CA ARG A 54 -7.16 -10.69 9.98
C ARG A 54 -6.67 -9.46 9.22
N LEU A 55 -6.41 -9.64 7.92
CA LEU A 55 -5.99 -8.63 6.98
C LEU A 55 -6.98 -8.58 5.82
N VAL A 56 -7.46 -7.40 5.45
CA VAL A 56 -8.39 -7.19 4.34
C VAL A 56 -7.76 -6.32 3.27
N LEU A 57 -7.85 -6.77 2.02
CA LEU A 57 -7.45 -6.01 0.83
C LEU A 57 -8.70 -5.65 0.03
N ASP A 58 -8.98 -4.38 -0.14
CA ASP A 58 -10.11 -3.90 -0.95
C ASP A 58 -9.75 -3.92 -2.44
N ILE A 59 -10.61 -4.51 -3.26
CA ILE A 59 -10.38 -4.60 -4.71
C ILE A 59 -10.62 -3.27 -5.41
N ALA A 60 -11.58 -2.46 -4.93
CA ALA A 60 -11.87 -1.17 -5.53
C ALA A 60 -11.00 -0.05 -4.93
N GLY A 61 -9.80 0.12 -5.49
CA GLY A 61 -8.79 1.09 -5.06
C GLY A 61 -7.56 0.46 -4.41
N GLY A 62 -7.53 -0.86 -4.22
CA GLY A 62 -6.36 -1.58 -3.71
C GLY A 62 -5.93 -1.19 -2.30
N SER A 63 -6.82 -0.61 -1.49
CA SER A 63 -6.52 -0.20 -0.12
C SER A 63 -6.44 -1.41 0.82
N ILE A 64 -5.75 -1.23 1.95
CA ILE A 64 -5.78 -2.14 3.10
C ILE A 64 -6.62 -1.45 4.18
N PRO A 65 -7.94 -1.69 4.25
CA PRO A 65 -8.83 -1.01 5.20
C PRO A 65 -8.84 -1.64 6.59
N GLU A 66 -8.29 -2.85 6.74
CA GLU A 66 -8.31 -3.58 8.01
C GLU A 66 -7.06 -4.43 8.19
N PHE A 67 -6.45 -4.28 9.37
CA PHE A 67 -5.48 -5.22 9.93
C PHE A 67 -5.62 -5.20 11.44
N ARG A 68 -6.12 -6.29 12.01
CA ARG A 68 -6.45 -6.39 13.43
C ARG A 68 -6.18 -7.78 14.00
N PHE A 69 -6.14 -7.89 15.31
CA PHE A 69 -6.18 -9.19 15.97
C PHE A 69 -7.56 -9.83 15.84
N ASN A 70 -7.63 -11.17 15.79
CA ASN A 70 -8.91 -11.89 15.70
C ASN A 70 -9.74 -11.76 16.98
N ASP A 71 -9.10 -11.61 18.13
CA ASP A 71 -9.76 -11.44 19.44
C ASP A 71 -10.10 -9.96 19.74
N SER A 72 -10.07 -9.07 18.77
CA SER A 72 -10.34 -7.64 18.93
C SER A 72 -10.95 -7.02 17.68
N GLU A 73 -11.97 -6.19 17.84
CA GLU A 73 -12.51 -5.35 16.77
C GLU A 73 -11.72 -4.04 16.55
N LEU A 74 -10.66 -3.82 17.34
CA LEU A 74 -9.84 -2.61 17.23
C LEU A 74 -8.95 -2.65 15.99
N ASN A 75 -9.35 -1.87 14.98
CA ASN A 75 -8.64 -1.74 13.72
C ASN A 75 -7.95 -0.37 13.64
N PRO A 76 -6.61 -0.28 13.63
CA PRO A 76 -5.89 0.99 13.48
C PRO A 76 -6.19 1.68 12.15
N LEU A 77 -6.44 0.92 11.09
CA LEU A 77 -6.68 1.43 9.74
C LEU A 77 -8.13 1.87 9.50
N ASN A 78 -8.92 2.07 10.54
CA ASN A 78 -10.31 2.51 10.45
C ASN A 78 -10.40 4.01 10.08
N TRP A 79 -9.95 4.35 8.88
CA TRP A 79 -9.97 5.69 8.32
C TRP A 79 -10.45 5.68 6.87
N GLY A 80 -11.04 6.80 6.45
CA GLY A 80 -11.50 7.01 5.10
C GLY A 80 -12.97 6.67 4.88
N ARG A 81 -13.54 7.27 3.83
CA ARG A 81 -14.93 7.05 3.47
C ARG A 81 -15.04 5.75 2.66
N ARG A 82 -15.89 4.85 3.12
CA ARG A 82 -16.27 3.66 2.37
C ARG A 82 -17.37 4.02 1.38
N ASN A 83 -17.01 4.09 0.10
CA ASN A 83 -17.98 4.30 -0.95
C ASN A 83 -18.89 3.07 -1.09
N PRO A 84 -20.19 3.25 -1.40
CA PRO A 84 -21.09 2.12 -1.62
C PRO A 84 -20.60 1.24 -2.77
N GLY A 85 -20.80 -0.06 -2.65
CA GLY A 85 -20.40 -1.04 -3.67
C GLY A 85 -18.89 -1.00 -3.94
N ASP A 86 -18.52 -1.26 -5.19
CA ASP A 86 -17.13 -1.38 -5.62
C ASP A 86 -16.58 -0.10 -6.28
N GLN A 87 -17.01 1.06 -5.83
CA GLN A 87 -16.44 2.33 -6.29
C GLN A 87 -15.04 2.54 -5.67
N PRO A 88 -14.00 2.79 -6.49
CA PRO A 88 -12.66 3.02 -6.01
C PRO A 88 -12.56 4.17 -5.01
N GLY A 89 -11.70 4.02 -4.00
CA GLY A 89 -11.50 5.03 -2.98
C GLY A 89 -10.30 4.74 -2.09
N SER A 90 -9.82 5.78 -1.42
CA SER A 90 -8.72 5.70 -0.47
C SER A 90 -9.26 5.40 0.93
N MET A 91 -8.77 4.34 1.57
CA MET A 91 -9.16 3.92 2.91
C MET A 91 -7.93 3.37 3.65
N GLY A 92 -7.87 3.53 4.96
CA GLY A 92 -6.82 2.95 5.80
C GLY A 92 -5.43 3.14 5.22
N HIS A 93 -4.84 2.09 4.69
CA HIS A 93 -3.58 2.16 3.96
C HIS A 93 -3.84 2.05 2.45
N PHE A 94 -3.54 3.09 1.69
CA PHE A 94 -3.65 3.10 0.23
C PHE A 94 -2.31 3.47 -0.43
N LEU A 95 -2.18 3.15 -1.71
CA LEU A 95 -1.00 3.44 -2.51
C LEU A 95 -1.16 4.75 -3.27
N CYS A 96 -0.15 5.60 -3.23
CA CYS A 96 0.04 6.73 -4.13
C CYS A 96 1.05 6.32 -5.21
N CYS A 97 0.60 6.10 -6.42
CA CYS A 97 1.40 5.78 -7.60
C CYS A 97 0.69 6.39 -8.84
N ASP A 98 1.35 7.14 -9.68
CA ASP A 98 2.78 7.43 -9.91
C ASP A 98 3.33 8.63 -9.13
N ARG A 99 2.49 9.29 -8.32
CA ARG A 99 2.81 10.55 -7.61
C ARG A 99 2.25 10.60 -6.21
N TRP A 100 2.84 11.45 -5.39
CA TRP A 100 2.34 11.83 -4.09
C TRP A 100 2.05 13.34 -4.10
N GLY A 101 0.78 13.70 -3.86
CA GLY A 101 0.34 15.09 -3.93
C GLY A 101 -0.38 15.48 -5.23
N PRO A 102 -0.43 16.79 -5.53
CA PRO A 102 -1.18 17.29 -6.68
C PRO A 102 -0.49 16.95 -8.01
N PRO A 103 -1.26 16.77 -9.09
CA PRO A 103 -0.74 16.84 -10.45
C PRO A 103 -0.36 18.30 -10.78
N SER A 104 0.41 18.50 -11.85
CA SER A 104 0.52 19.83 -12.48
C SER A 104 -0.84 20.24 -13.10
N ASP A 105 -1.01 21.53 -13.38
CA ASP A 105 -2.24 22.04 -13.99
C ASP A 105 -2.56 21.34 -15.32
N ALA A 106 -1.54 21.05 -16.13
CA ALA A 106 -1.73 20.34 -17.40
C ALA A 106 -2.17 18.90 -17.19
N GLU A 107 -1.56 18.17 -16.26
CA GLU A 107 -1.92 16.81 -15.92
C GLU A 107 -3.32 16.72 -15.30
N GLY A 108 -3.68 17.66 -14.41
CA GLY A 108 -5.00 17.74 -13.81
C GLY A 108 -6.10 18.01 -14.84
N LYS A 109 -5.85 18.90 -15.83
CA LYS A 109 -6.77 19.13 -16.96
C LYS A 109 -6.96 17.89 -17.83
N ASN A 110 -5.97 17.00 -17.88
CA ASN A 110 -6.05 15.71 -18.58
C ASN A 110 -6.59 14.57 -17.68
N GLY A 111 -7.13 14.89 -16.51
CA GLY A 111 -7.81 13.93 -15.62
C GLY A 111 -6.92 13.24 -14.60
N MET A 112 -5.61 13.56 -14.52
CA MET A 112 -4.74 12.96 -13.50
C MET A 112 -5.20 13.34 -12.09
N PRO A 113 -5.52 12.36 -11.24
CA PRO A 113 -6.03 12.67 -9.92
C PRO A 113 -4.91 12.99 -8.92
N TYR A 114 -5.30 13.63 -7.84
CA TYR A 114 -4.48 13.83 -6.65
C TYR A 114 -4.06 12.47 -6.06
N HIS A 115 -2.78 12.29 -5.75
CA HIS A 115 -2.13 11.04 -5.31
C HIS A 115 -2.05 9.94 -6.38
N GLY A 116 -2.24 10.27 -7.68
CA GLY A 116 -2.19 9.29 -8.76
C GLY A 116 -3.42 8.38 -8.82
N GLU A 117 -3.36 7.37 -9.68
CA GLU A 117 -4.51 6.59 -10.08
C GLU A 117 -4.75 5.34 -9.24
N SER A 118 -3.76 4.82 -8.52
CA SER A 118 -3.81 3.49 -7.91
C SER A 118 -4.99 3.26 -6.97
N SER A 119 -5.42 4.31 -6.24
CA SER A 119 -6.63 4.27 -5.39
C SER A 119 -7.92 4.69 -6.12
N LYS A 120 -7.87 4.92 -7.45
CA LYS A 120 -8.99 5.38 -8.29
C LYS A 120 -9.41 4.36 -9.35
N VAL A 121 -8.77 3.20 -9.38
CA VAL A 121 -9.05 2.11 -10.30
C VAL A 121 -9.47 0.85 -9.56
N VAL A 122 -10.16 -0.04 -10.25
CA VAL A 122 -10.47 -1.38 -9.72
C VAL A 122 -9.27 -2.27 -10.01
N TRP A 123 -8.78 -2.97 -8.99
CA TRP A 123 -7.69 -3.92 -9.10
C TRP A 123 -8.21 -5.28 -9.56
N ARG A 124 -7.44 -5.97 -10.38
CA ARG A 124 -7.72 -7.34 -10.81
C ARG A 124 -7.09 -8.32 -9.82
N VAL A 125 -7.84 -9.31 -9.37
CA VAL A 125 -7.30 -10.43 -8.60
C VAL A 125 -6.55 -11.34 -9.57
N LEU A 126 -5.25 -11.53 -9.34
CA LEU A 126 -4.40 -12.44 -10.10
C LEU A 126 -4.34 -13.82 -9.46
N GLN A 127 -4.35 -13.85 -8.13
CA GLN A 127 -4.42 -15.04 -7.30
C GLN A 127 -5.24 -14.73 -6.07
N ASP A 128 -6.27 -15.53 -5.84
CA ASP A 128 -7.08 -15.48 -4.62
C ASP A 128 -6.26 -15.94 -3.42
N THR A 129 -6.83 -15.82 -2.24
CA THR A 129 -6.18 -16.23 -0.99
C THR A 129 -5.84 -17.73 -1.02
N GLU A 130 -4.58 -18.03 -0.81
CA GLU A 130 -4.04 -19.39 -0.78
C GLU A 130 -3.17 -19.59 0.45
N THR A 131 -3.33 -20.72 1.14
CA THR A 131 -2.46 -21.10 2.25
C THR A 131 -1.21 -21.79 1.71
N THR A 132 -0.04 -21.26 2.05
CA THR A 132 1.29 -21.78 1.73
C THR A 132 2.07 -22.10 3.00
N ALA A 133 3.24 -22.70 2.86
CA ALA A 133 4.14 -22.93 4.00
C ALA A 133 4.59 -21.63 4.68
N ALA A 134 4.68 -20.51 3.95
CA ALA A 134 5.08 -19.21 4.47
C ALA A 134 3.90 -18.44 5.13
N GLY A 135 2.66 -18.81 4.84
CA GLY A 135 1.47 -18.14 5.33
C GLY A 135 0.36 -18.08 4.29
N ILE A 136 -0.56 -17.15 4.48
CA ILE A 136 -1.67 -16.91 3.55
C ILE A 136 -1.24 -15.85 2.55
N HIS A 137 -1.33 -16.18 1.27
CA HIS A 137 -0.85 -15.36 0.15
C HIS A 137 -1.99 -14.95 -0.77
N ALA A 138 -1.90 -13.75 -1.35
CA ALA A 138 -2.78 -13.24 -2.38
C ALA A 138 -2.04 -12.32 -3.35
N ARG A 139 -2.50 -12.23 -4.62
CA ARG A 139 -1.95 -11.30 -5.61
C ARG A 139 -3.05 -10.53 -6.32
N MET A 140 -2.79 -9.27 -6.56
CA MET A 140 -3.67 -8.37 -7.29
C MET A 140 -2.86 -7.37 -8.14
N ALA A 141 -3.45 -6.86 -9.21
CA ALA A 141 -2.78 -5.89 -10.08
C ALA A 141 -3.72 -4.75 -10.51
N ALA A 142 -3.13 -3.62 -10.80
CA ALA A 142 -3.81 -2.45 -11.35
C ALA A 142 -3.09 -1.90 -12.57
N ASP A 143 -3.85 -1.51 -13.57
CA ASP A 143 -3.38 -0.69 -14.68
C ASP A 143 -3.68 0.77 -14.37
N LEU A 144 -2.70 1.65 -14.61
CA LEU A 144 -2.75 3.08 -14.37
C LEU A 144 -2.65 3.80 -15.73
N PRO A 145 -3.78 3.92 -16.47
CA PRO A 145 -3.75 4.32 -17.88
C PRO A 145 -3.26 5.74 -18.14
N LEU A 146 -3.56 6.71 -17.26
CA LEU A 146 -3.08 8.09 -17.42
C LEU A 146 -1.57 8.19 -17.15
N ALA A 147 -1.07 7.42 -16.19
CA ALA A 147 0.35 7.30 -15.92
C ALA A 147 1.07 6.43 -16.96
N GLY A 148 0.36 5.54 -17.66
CA GLY A 148 0.96 4.52 -18.54
C GLY A 148 1.82 3.55 -17.74
N MET A 149 1.39 3.18 -16.55
CA MET A 149 2.09 2.28 -15.63
C MET A 149 1.18 1.13 -15.20
N ALA A 150 1.76 0.12 -14.60
CA ALA A 150 1.03 -0.96 -13.93
C ALA A 150 1.68 -1.29 -12.58
N VAL A 151 0.87 -1.80 -11.66
CA VAL A 151 1.31 -2.28 -10.36
C VAL A 151 0.85 -3.73 -10.20
N ASP A 152 1.78 -4.63 -9.88
CA ASP A 152 1.52 -6.00 -9.44
C ASP A 152 1.87 -6.10 -7.96
N ARG A 153 0.89 -6.40 -7.12
CA ARG A 153 1.03 -6.50 -5.66
C ARG A 153 0.88 -7.93 -5.21
N SER A 154 1.85 -8.38 -4.43
CA SER A 154 1.85 -9.63 -3.70
C SER A 154 1.77 -9.34 -2.21
N VAL A 155 0.89 -10.03 -1.49
CA VAL A 155 0.70 -9.88 -0.05
C VAL A 155 0.78 -11.25 0.61
N THR A 156 1.56 -11.36 1.68
CA THR A 156 1.66 -12.59 2.47
C THR A 156 1.48 -12.27 3.95
N LEU A 157 0.42 -12.78 4.56
CA LEU A 157 0.24 -12.82 6.00
C LEU A 157 0.96 -14.04 6.56
N ALA A 158 1.88 -13.86 7.50
CA ALA A 158 2.66 -14.95 8.11
C ALA A 158 1.73 -16.04 8.69
N ALA A 159 2.17 -17.30 8.66
CA ALA A 159 1.33 -18.44 9.02
C ALA A 159 0.74 -18.38 10.44
N SER A 160 1.49 -17.84 11.42
CA SER A 160 1.11 -17.90 12.84
C SER A 160 1.45 -16.64 13.63
N SER A 161 1.64 -15.51 12.96
CA SER A 161 1.94 -14.23 13.63
C SER A 161 1.15 -13.07 13.02
N PRO A 162 0.94 -11.97 13.76
CA PRO A 162 0.28 -10.76 13.27
C PRO A 162 1.27 -9.88 12.49
N PHE A 163 1.83 -10.46 11.41
CA PHE A 163 2.87 -9.87 10.58
C PHE A 163 2.59 -10.15 9.10
N PHE A 164 2.59 -9.15 8.25
CA PHE A 164 2.47 -9.36 6.81
C PHE A 164 3.52 -8.58 6.02
N VAL A 165 3.82 -9.06 4.83
CA VAL A 165 4.69 -8.42 3.86
C VAL A 165 3.91 -8.09 2.59
N VAL A 166 4.17 -6.91 2.04
CA VAL A 166 3.72 -6.49 0.72
C VAL A 166 4.93 -6.30 -0.17
N SER A 167 4.84 -6.80 -1.39
CA SER A 167 5.81 -6.54 -2.46
C SER A 167 5.06 -6.01 -3.67
N GLU A 168 5.51 -4.87 -4.19
CA GLU A 168 4.88 -4.20 -5.33
C GLU A 168 5.88 -4.01 -6.45
N THR A 169 5.56 -4.59 -7.61
CA THR A 169 6.32 -4.41 -8.84
C THR A 169 5.63 -3.35 -9.69
N ILE A 170 6.31 -2.23 -9.91
CA ILE A 170 5.84 -1.12 -10.72
C ILE A 170 6.47 -1.24 -12.09
N THR A 171 5.67 -1.28 -13.15
CA THR A 171 6.12 -1.40 -14.54
C THR A 171 5.79 -0.13 -15.31
N ASN A 172 6.77 0.40 -16.05
CA ASN A 172 6.56 1.48 -17.01
C ASN A 172 6.15 0.90 -18.36
N ASN A 173 4.88 1.02 -18.73
CA ASN A 173 4.31 0.56 -20.00
C ASN A 173 4.44 1.59 -21.13
N ASN A 174 5.02 2.76 -20.87
CA ASN A 174 5.25 3.79 -21.89
C ASN A 174 6.38 3.39 -22.82
N LYS A 175 6.41 4.00 -24.01
CA LYS A 175 7.48 3.85 -24.99
C LYS A 175 8.75 4.65 -24.64
N LEU A 176 8.69 5.49 -23.63
CA LEU A 176 9.80 6.32 -23.14
C LEU A 176 9.98 6.10 -21.64
N GLY A 177 11.19 6.33 -21.17
CA GLY A 177 11.48 6.42 -19.75
C GLY A 177 10.69 7.56 -19.10
N ARG A 178 10.34 7.41 -17.83
CA ARG A 178 9.63 8.44 -17.08
C ARG A 178 10.09 8.54 -15.64
N ILE A 179 9.87 9.69 -15.06
CA ILE A 179 9.94 9.89 -13.62
C ILE A 179 8.63 9.45 -12.96
N PHE A 180 8.72 8.94 -11.75
CA PHE A 180 7.58 8.54 -10.94
C PHE A 180 7.90 8.64 -9.45
N ASN A 181 6.87 8.54 -8.62
CA ASN A 181 6.97 8.36 -7.19
C ASN A 181 6.06 7.23 -6.74
N ILE A 182 6.44 6.60 -5.64
CA ILE A 182 5.62 5.65 -4.93
C ILE A 182 5.65 5.99 -3.44
N VAL A 183 4.46 6.21 -2.86
CA VAL A 183 4.29 6.47 -1.43
C VAL A 183 3.20 5.57 -0.89
N GLN A 184 3.56 4.81 0.12
CA GLN A 184 2.61 4.09 0.95
C GLN A 184 1.95 5.08 1.89
N HIS A 185 0.62 5.06 1.94
CA HIS A 185 -0.15 6.08 2.67
C HIS A 185 -1.01 5.45 3.77
N PRO A 186 -0.39 4.77 4.77
CA PRO A 186 -1.15 4.30 5.92
C PRO A 186 -1.64 5.47 6.75
N THR A 187 -2.95 5.46 7.01
CA THR A 187 -3.64 6.45 7.82
C THR A 187 -4.41 5.76 8.92
N ILE A 188 -4.03 6.04 10.15
CA ILE A 188 -4.73 5.55 11.33
C ILE A 188 -5.88 6.48 11.73
N GLY A 189 -6.95 5.89 12.29
CA GLY A 189 -8.15 6.59 12.71
C GLY A 189 -8.73 6.10 14.03
N PRO A 190 -9.76 6.80 14.55
CA PRO A 190 -10.50 6.32 15.72
C PRO A 190 -11.19 4.96 15.45
N PRO A 191 -11.39 4.11 16.49
CA PRO A 191 -11.13 4.36 17.91
C PRO A 191 -9.69 4.07 18.38
N PHE A 192 -8.78 3.59 17.50
CA PHE A 192 -7.38 3.39 17.85
C PHE A 192 -6.65 4.72 18.05
N LEU A 193 -6.88 5.68 17.17
CA LEU A 193 -6.30 7.02 17.24
C LEU A 193 -7.08 7.88 18.26
N GLU A 194 -6.43 8.13 19.38
CA GLU A 194 -6.90 9.00 20.48
C GLU A 194 -5.78 9.95 20.91
N GLU A 195 -6.04 10.90 21.81
CA GLU A 195 -5.07 11.88 22.32
C GLU A 195 -3.82 11.26 22.96
N ASN A 196 -3.98 10.06 23.57
CA ASN A 196 -2.88 9.31 24.17
C ASN A 196 -2.09 8.47 23.17
N CYS A 197 -2.52 8.38 21.91
CA CYS A 197 -1.79 7.64 20.88
C CYS A 197 -0.44 8.30 20.58
N VAL A 198 0.63 7.50 20.64
CA VAL A 198 2.01 7.94 20.42
C VAL A 198 2.51 7.38 19.11
N VAL A 199 3.11 8.22 18.27
CA VAL A 199 3.84 7.80 17.06
C VAL A 199 5.33 7.97 17.27
N ASP A 200 6.08 6.95 16.94
CA ASP A 200 7.54 6.94 16.92
C ASP A 200 8.06 6.47 15.56
N SER A 201 9.22 6.99 15.15
CA SER A 201 9.90 6.63 13.90
C SER A 201 11.41 6.85 14.09
N ASN A 202 12.22 6.26 13.22
CA ASN A 202 13.63 6.60 13.08
C ASN A 202 13.90 7.64 11.98
N GLY A 203 12.87 8.36 11.53
CA GLY A 203 13.07 9.59 10.75
C GLY A 203 14.04 10.52 11.46
N ARG A 204 14.86 11.25 10.71
CA ARG A 204 15.91 12.09 11.30
C ARG A 204 15.72 13.56 10.94
N ARG A 205 16.41 14.04 9.89
CA ARG A 205 16.28 15.43 9.42
C ARG A 205 14.96 15.60 8.70
N GLY A 206 14.25 16.68 8.97
CA GLY A 206 12.94 16.93 8.39
C GLY A 206 12.63 18.40 8.18
N PHE A 207 11.52 18.63 7.50
CA PHE A 207 10.97 19.95 7.19
C PHE A 207 9.45 19.91 7.12
N ALA A 208 8.79 21.08 7.25
CA ALA A 208 7.35 21.22 7.08
C ALA A 208 6.99 21.53 5.62
N GLN A 209 5.95 20.88 5.10
CA GLN A 209 5.50 21.05 3.71
C GLN A 209 4.92 22.45 3.41
N GLY A 210 4.55 23.22 4.41
CA GLY A 210 4.04 24.58 4.24
C GLY A 210 5.09 25.66 4.09
N GLY A 211 6.37 25.28 3.96
CA GLY A 211 7.48 26.23 3.79
C GLY A 211 7.51 26.91 2.44
N LEU A 212 8.28 28.01 2.33
CA LEU A 212 8.50 28.72 1.09
C LEU A 212 9.37 27.91 0.14
N MET A 213 8.87 27.68 -1.08
CA MET A 213 9.69 27.17 -2.18
C MET A 213 10.63 28.25 -2.71
N PRO A 214 11.87 27.97 -3.10
CA PRO A 214 12.50 26.67 -3.33
C PRO A 214 13.26 26.10 -2.11
N ASN A 215 13.17 26.67 -0.93
CA ASN A 215 13.89 26.24 0.28
C ASN A 215 12.94 25.61 1.33
N PRO A 216 12.21 24.51 0.98
CA PRO A 216 11.25 23.90 1.88
C PRO A 216 11.90 23.21 3.09
N GLU A 217 13.19 22.91 3.01
CA GLU A 217 13.98 22.32 4.09
C GLU A 217 14.30 23.27 5.23
N GLN A 218 13.90 24.52 5.13
CA GLN A 218 14.13 25.51 6.18
C GLN A 218 12.80 26.00 6.79
N PRO A 219 12.70 26.09 8.13
CA PRO A 219 13.70 25.63 9.09
C PRO A 219 13.80 24.10 9.11
N GLU A 220 15.06 23.58 9.18
CA GLU A 220 15.33 22.16 9.41
C GLU A 220 15.05 21.80 10.87
N PHE A 221 14.53 20.59 11.08
CA PHE A 221 14.35 20.04 12.42
C PHE A 221 14.63 18.53 12.47
N LEU A 222 14.75 18.00 13.68
CA LEU A 222 15.01 16.57 13.91
C LEU A 222 13.79 15.92 14.54
N TRP A 223 13.40 14.73 14.02
CA TRP A 223 12.38 13.93 14.68
C TRP A 223 12.70 13.69 16.16
N PRO A 224 11.76 13.78 17.09
CA PRO A 224 10.32 14.03 16.89
C PRO A 224 9.90 15.50 16.99
N SER A 225 10.80 16.44 16.78
CA SER A 225 10.47 17.87 16.81
C SER A 225 10.09 18.38 15.42
N ALA A 226 9.22 19.36 15.37
CA ALA A 226 8.95 20.19 14.20
C ALA A 226 8.86 21.66 14.61
N ILE A 227 8.91 22.55 13.62
CA ILE A 227 8.77 24.00 13.81
C ILE A 227 7.57 24.45 13.00
N THR A 228 6.62 25.10 13.64
CA THR A 228 5.44 25.71 13.03
C THR A 228 5.78 26.94 12.21
N LYS A 229 4.85 27.47 11.42
CA LYS A 229 5.07 28.68 10.60
C LYS A 229 5.40 29.92 11.44
N ASP A 230 4.88 30.00 12.66
CA ASP A 230 5.18 31.07 13.62
C ASP A 230 6.46 30.82 14.45
N GLY A 231 7.26 29.79 14.09
CA GLY A 231 8.53 29.47 14.72
C GLY A 231 8.43 28.70 16.03
N LYS A 232 7.25 28.25 16.42
CA LYS A 232 7.04 27.49 17.66
C LYS A 232 7.49 26.03 17.47
N LYS A 233 8.26 25.52 18.43
CA LYS A 233 8.67 24.12 18.46
C LYS A 233 7.54 23.24 19.00
N VAL A 234 7.20 22.17 18.29
CA VAL A 234 6.21 21.16 18.69
C VAL A 234 6.82 19.76 18.65
N LEU A 235 6.31 18.87 19.50
CA LEU A 235 6.70 17.46 19.53
C LEU A 235 5.67 16.64 18.77
N MET A 236 6.10 16.03 17.67
CA MET A 236 5.26 15.28 16.75
C MET A 236 4.85 13.88 17.25
N ARG A 237 5.36 13.42 18.39
CA ARG A 237 5.01 12.11 18.94
C ARG A 237 3.54 11.96 19.31
N ARG A 238 2.90 13.04 19.74
CA ARG A 238 1.46 13.11 20.04
C ARG A 238 0.82 14.19 19.19
N MET A 239 -0.44 14.03 18.86
CA MET A 239 -1.21 15.11 18.26
C MET A 239 -1.41 16.23 19.29
N THR A 240 -1.37 17.45 18.81
CA THR A 240 -1.66 18.66 19.60
C THR A 240 -3.10 19.11 19.32
N ASP A 241 -3.52 20.17 19.95
CA ASP A 241 -4.77 20.89 19.70
C ASP A 241 -4.75 21.71 18.39
N SER A 242 -3.63 21.71 17.66
CA SER A 242 -3.42 22.41 16.40
C SER A 242 -3.07 21.43 15.29
N GLU A 243 -3.48 21.73 14.06
CA GLU A 243 -3.05 21.00 12.85
C GLU A 243 -1.68 21.50 12.31
N GLU A 244 -1.03 22.45 12.95
CA GLU A 244 0.28 22.97 12.55
C GLU A 244 1.44 22.23 13.25
N PRO A 245 2.47 21.80 12.50
CA PRO A 245 2.51 21.67 11.02
C PRO A 245 1.72 20.45 10.56
N SER A 246 0.84 20.63 9.58
CA SER A 246 -0.08 19.56 9.15
C SER A 246 0.62 18.42 8.43
N VAL A 247 1.63 18.72 7.61
CA VAL A 247 2.43 17.73 6.88
C VAL A 247 3.91 18.03 7.10
N THR A 248 4.66 16.99 7.47
CA THR A 248 6.11 17.02 7.67
C THR A 248 6.77 15.83 7.03
N SER A 249 7.98 16.00 6.53
CA SER A 249 8.77 14.92 5.93
C SER A 249 10.12 14.81 6.58
N PHE A 250 10.59 13.57 6.76
CA PHE A 250 11.85 13.22 7.41
C PHE A 250 12.60 12.20 6.58
N VAL A 251 13.91 12.36 6.43
CA VAL A 251 14.76 11.35 5.81
C VAL A 251 15.05 10.22 6.79
N ILE A 252 15.16 9.01 6.26
CA ILE A 252 15.64 7.83 6.96
C ILE A 252 17.14 7.70 6.67
N ASP A 253 17.96 7.67 7.71
CA ASP A 253 19.42 7.53 7.57
C ASP A 253 19.89 6.08 7.79
N GLU A 254 19.14 5.27 8.54
CA GLU A 254 19.43 3.86 8.79
C GLU A 254 18.97 2.98 7.61
N ASP A 255 19.54 1.77 7.46
CA ASP A 255 19.17 0.84 6.38
C ASP A 255 17.72 0.35 6.47
N LEU A 256 17.20 0.21 7.70
CA LEU A 256 15.83 -0.11 8.01
C LEU A 256 15.07 1.14 8.45
N GLY A 257 14.07 1.55 7.66
CA GLY A 257 13.08 2.54 8.07
C GLY A 257 11.96 1.91 8.87
N TRP A 258 11.43 2.63 9.86
CA TRP A 258 10.26 2.19 10.60
C TRP A 258 9.42 3.36 11.12
N ALA A 259 8.11 3.11 11.23
CA ALA A 259 7.15 4.00 11.89
C ALA A 259 6.13 3.16 12.64
N VAL A 260 5.82 3.55 13.88
CA VAL A 260 4.88 2.83 14.74
C VAL A 260 3.94 3.81 15.43
N ALA A 261 2.71 3.35 15.66
CA ALA A 261 1.74 4.00 16.52
C ALA A 261 1.41 3.08 17.69
N SER A 262 1.42 3.59 18.90
CA SER A 262 1.10 2.84 20.11
C SER A 262 0.01 3.54 20.92
N ASN A 263 -0.98 2.79 21.37
CA ASN A 263 -2.01 3.23 22.29
C ASN A 263 -2.10 2.24 23.46
N GLY A 264 -1.41 2.55 24.58
CA GLY A 264 -1.38 1.69 25.75
C GLY A 264 -2.76 1.47 26.36
N LYS A 265 -3.62 2.49 26.43
CA LYS A 265 -4.99 2.34 26.93
C LYS A 265 -5.84 1.39 26.10
N ARG A 266 -5.53 1.25 24.81
CA ARG A 266 -6.17 0.28 23.91
C ARG A 266 -5.41 -1.04 23.84
N GLY A 267 -4.24 -1.14 24.48
CA GLY A 267 -3.41 -2.34 24.52
C GLY A 267 -2.79 -2.72 23.18
N LEU A 268 -2.66 -1.77 22.23
CA LEU A 268 -2.27 -2.07 20.86
C LEU A 268 -1.13 -1.17 20.37
N LEU A 269 -0.16 -1.82 19.72
CA LEU A 269 0.87 -1.23 18.88
C LEU A 269 0.67 -1.71 17.44
N PHE A 270 0.77 -0.78 16.50
CA PHE A 270 0.67 -0.98 15.07
C PHE A 270 1.87 -0.33 14.39
N GLY A 271 2.53 -1.00 13.43
CA GLY A 271 3.72 -0.43 12.85
C GLY A 271 4.12 -1.01 11.49
N TYR A 272 5.05 -0.31 10.85
CA TYR A 272 5.66 -0.64 9.58
C TYR A 272 7.17 -0.68 9.67
N VAL A 273 7.78 -1.54 8.86
CA VAL A 273 9.21 -1.57 8.58
C VAL A 273 9.46 -1.73 7.10
N TRP A 274 10.53 -1.09 6.59
CA TRP A 274 10.88 -1.13 5.18
C TRP A 274 12.38 -0.92 4.98
N LYS A 275 12.92 -1.28 3.83
CA LYS A 275 14.29 -0.94 3.46
C LYS A 275 14.37 0.54 3.03
N ARG A 276 15.34 1.28 3.54
CA ARG A 276 15.59 2.67 3.13
C ARG A 276 15.81 2.79 1.62
N SER A 277 16.44 1.80 0.99
CA SER A 277 16.61 1.75 -0.46
C SER A 277 15.29 1.76 -1.24
N ASP A 278 14.20 1.24 -0.65
CA ASP A 278 12.89 1.22 -1.26
C ASP A 278 12.12 2.52 -0.97
N TYR A 279 12.21 3.00 0.28
CA TYR A 279 11.47 4.17 0.75
C TYR A 279 12.35 5.01 1.69
N PRO A 280 13.11 6.00 1.15
CA PRO A 280 14.03 6.81 1.95
C PRO A 280 13.37 7.88 2.80
N TRP A 281 12.06 8.08 2.67
CA TRP A 281 11.32 9.13 3.35
C TRP A 281 10.27 8.56 4.30
N PHE A 282 10.13 9.20 5.47
CA PHE A 282 8.98 9.10 6.36
C PHE A 282 8.21 10.42 6.27
N ASN A 283 6.93 10.35 5.83
CA ASN A 283 6.04 11.49 5.70
C ASN A 283 4.93 11.36 6.73
N HIS A 284 4.69 12.41 7.45
CA HIS A 284 3.75 12.42 8.55
C HIS A 284 2.76 13.57 8.38
N TRP A 285 1.47 13.28 8.55
CA TRP A 285 0.43 14.28 8.58
C TRP A 285 -0.62 13.94 9.65
N TRP A 286 -1.38 14.92 10.04
CA TRP A 286 -2.51 14.72 10.94
C TRP A 286 -3.65 15.67 10.64
N LYS A 287 -4.84 15.29 11.13
CA LYS A 287 -6.05 16.12 11.04
C LYS A 287 -6.89 15.95 12.29
N LEU A 288 -7.43 17.06 12.76
CA LEU A 288 -8.44 17.14 13.81
C LEU A 288 -9.84 17.21 13.19
N LYS A 289 -10.83 16.75 13.92
CA LYS A 289 -12.24 16.97 13.65
C LYS A 289 -12.90 17.32 14.99
N ASP A 290 -13.56 18.47 15.06
CA ASP A 290 -14.19 18.98 16.29
C ASP A 290 -13.19 19.01 17.47
N GLY A 291 -11.94 19.42 17.21
CA GLY A 291 -10.85 19.49 18.20
C GLY A 291 -10.29 18.13 18.65
N LYS A 292 -10.72 17.02 18.06
CA LYS A 292 -10.26 15.67 18.44
C LYS A 292 -9.45 15.00 17.32
N PRO A 293 -8.51 14.09 17.64
CA PRO A 293 -7.80 13.29 16.67
C PRO A 293 -8.75 12.58 15.72
N HIS A 294 -8.60 12.80 14.41
CA HIS A 294 -9.44 12.23 13.36
C HIS A 294 -8.67 11.36 12.38
N ALA A 295 -7.48 11.80 12.00
CA ALA A 295 -6.61 11.08 11.08
C ALA A 295 -5.15 11.35 11.39
N ARG A 296 -4.29 10.35 11.19
CA ARG A 296 -2.85 10.48 11.30
C ARG A 296 -2.15 9.56 10.32
N GLY A 297 -1.35 10.13 9.41
CA GLY A 297 -0.58 9.38 8.43
C GLY A 297 0.77 8.96 8.98
N LEU A 298 1.13 7.70 8.69
CA LEU A 298 2.45 7.13 8.93
C LEU A 298 3.05 6.73 7.57
N GLU A 299 3.14 7.69 6.67
CA GLU A 299 3.48 7.44 5.28
C GLU A 299 4.98 7.22 5.10
N PHE A 300 5.34 6.42 4.11
CA PHE A 300 6.72 6.24 3.69
C PHE A 300 6.81 6.10 2.18
N GLY A 301 7.87 6.64 1.58
CA GLY A 301 7.90 6.73 0.13
C GLY A 301 9.23 7.08 -0.49
N SER A 302 9.23 7.11 -1.81
CA SER A 302 10.36 7.53 -2.63
C SER A 302 10.55 9.05 -2.68
N THR A 303 9.58 9.82 -2.18
CA THR A 303 9.64 11.29 -2.12
C THR A 303 9.22 11.82 -0.76
N GLY A 304 9.85 12.92 -0.35
CA GLY A 304 9.49 13.70 0.82
C GLY A 304 8.89 15.07 0.49
N LEU A 305 8.62 15.36 -0.79
CA LEU A 305 8.06 16.65 -1.19
C LEU A 305 6.71 16.49 -1.90
N HIS A 306 5.66 17.01 -1.27
CA HIS A 306 4.27 16.91 -1.69
C HIS A 306 3.92 17.98 -2.74
N GLN A 307 4.54 17.89 -3.93
CA GLN A 307 4.44 18.87 -4.99
C GLN A 307 4.37 18.18 -6.38
N PRO A 308 3.87 18.88 -7.43
CA PRO A 308 3.87 18.36 -8.79
C PRO A 308 5.27 18.11 -9.33
N PHE A 309 5.41 17.18 -10.28
CA PHE A 309 6.72 16.83 -10.88
C PHE A 309 7.56 18.01 -11.37
N PRO A 310 7.03 19.06 -12.01
CA PRO A 310 7.86 20.20 -12.39
C PRO A 310 8.63 20.85 -11.22
N VAL A 311 8.02 20.86 -10.03
CA VAL A 311 8.67 21.36 -8.81
C VAL A 311 9.71 20.37 -8.31
N LEU A 312 9.38 19.07 -8.28
CA LEU A 312 10.30 18.01 -7.86
C LEU A 312 11.57 17.99 -8.74
N VAL A 313 11.39 18.04 -10.05
CA VAL A 313 12.50 18.05 -11.02
C VAL A 313 13.38 19.30 -10.87
N LYS A 314 12.78 20.47 -10.64
CA LYS A 314 13.53 21.71 -10.39
C LYS A 314 14.32 21.63 -9.08
N LYS A 315 13.74 21.10 -8.02
CA LYS A 315 14.38 20.97 -6.70
C LYS A 315 15.40 19.82 -6.65
N ARG A 316 15.12 18.69 -7.30
CA ARG A 316 15.89 17.45 -7.43
C ARG A 316 16.03 16.66 -6.14
N GLU A 317 16.54 17.26 -5.09
CA GLU A 317 16.83 16.60 -3.81
C GLU A 317 16.63 17.55 -2.63
N ILE A 318 16.41 16.97 -1.45
CA ILE A 318 16.41 17.64 -0.16
C ILE A 318 17.21 16.76 0.80
N PHE A 319 18.11 17.37 1.59
CA PHE A 319 19.02 16.68 2.51
C PHE A 319 19.89 15.58 1.83
N GLY A 320 20.21 15.74 0.54
CA GLY A 320 20.94 14.74 -0.24
C GLY A 320 20.08 13.53 -0.68
N GLN A 321 18.76 13.55 -0.41
CA GLN A 321 17.85 12.50 -0.81
C GLN A 321 17.00 12.93 -2.01
N GLN A 322 16.98 12.12 -3.06
CA GLN A 322 16.20 12.40 -4.28
C GLN A 322 14.70 12.48 -4.01
N LEU A 323 14.00 13.26 -4.84
CA LEU A 323 12.56 13.53 -4.75
C LEU A 323 11.73 12.79 -5.80
N PHE A 324 12.35 12.01 -6.66
CA PHE A 324 11.67 11.17 -7.66
C PHE A 324 12.61 10.05 -8.10
N GLU A 325 12.03 9.01 -8.66
CA GLU A 325 12.73 7.92 -9.31
C GLU A 325 12.53 7.98 -10.82
N HIS A 326 13.36 7.29 -11.57
CA HIS A 326 13.27 7.15 -13.02
C HIS A 326 13.16 5.67 -13.39
N LEU A 327 12.28 5.36 -14.35
CA LEU A 327 12.11 4.00 -14.85
C LEU A 327 12.07 4.03 -16.38
N ASP A 328 13.01 3.31 -17.01
CA ASP A 328 13.09 3.19 -18.46
C ASP A 328 11.86 2.51 -19.07
N ALA A 329 11.67 2.72 -20.37
CA ALA A 329 10.57 2.11 -21.13
C ALA A 329 10.57 0.59 -21.00
N GLY A 330 9.42 0.01 -20.65
CA GLY A 330 9.25 -1.43 -20.48
C GLY A 330 10.00 -2.04 -19.29
N LYS A 331 10.64 -1.24 -18.45
CA LYS A 331 11.32 -1.74 -17.23
C LYS A 331 10.37 -1.70 -16.03
N ASN A 332 10.79 -2.43 -15.00
CA ASN A 332 10.09 -2.48 -13.72
C ASN A 332 11.05 -2.33 -12.55
N THR A 333 10.50 -2.01 -11.40
CA THR A 333 11.16 -1.98 -10.11
C THR A 333 10.24 -2.58 -9.07
N THR A 334 10.81 -3.27 -8.07
CA THR A 334 10.04 -3.87 -6.98
C THR A 334 10.43 -3.21 -5.67
N LYS A 335 9.42 -2.87 -4.87
CA LYS A 335 9.56 -2.29 -3.55
C LYS A 335 8.74 -3.08 -2.55
N SER A 336 9.24 -3.20 -1.33
CA SER A 336 8.61 -4.04 -0.31
C SER A 336 8.60 -3.37 1.06
N TYR A 337 7.60 -3.72 1.84
CA TYR A 337 7.48 -3.33 3.25
C TYR A 337 6.79 -4.42 4.05
N ALA A 338 6.92 -4.36 5.36
CA ALA A 338 6.18 -5.21 6.27
C ALA A 338 5.35 -4.37 7.25
N CYS A 339 4.26 -4.97 7.74
CA CYS A 339 3.38 -4.40 8.75
C CYS A 339 3.14 -5.41 9.87
N PHE A 340 2.92 -4.91 11.09
CA PHE A 340 2.78 -5.76 12.27
C PHE A 340 1.89 -5.16 13.35
N LEU A 341 1.34 -6.05 14.18
CA LEU A 341 0.63 -5.70 15.41
C LEU A 341 1.33 -6.31 16.62
N ALA A 342 1.25 -5.62 17.75
CA ALA A 342 1.67 -6.17 19.04
C ALA A 342 0.71 -5.75 20.15
N LYS A 343 0.45 -6.66 21.11
CA LYS A 343 -0.23 -6.32 22.35
C LYS A 343 0.77 -5.63 23.28
N ILE A 344 0.35 -4.53 23.87
CA ILE A 344 1.17 -3.72 24.79
C ILE A 344 0.41 -3.42 26.07
N PRO A 345 1.09 -3.24 27.22
CA PRO A 345 0.45 -2.81 28.45
C PRO A 345 0.03 -1.32 28.40
N ASP A 346 -0.84 -0.91 29.31
CA ASP A 346 -1.38 0.46 29.37
C ASP A 346 -0.32 1.53 29.65
N ASP A 347 0.75 1.18 30.38
CA ASP A 347 1.88 2.04 30.70
C ASP A 347 2.98 2.10 29.63
N PHE A 348 2.76 1.50 28.46
CA PHE A 348 3.74 1.48 27.37
C PHE A 348 4.09 2.89 26.87
N ALA A 349 5.37 3.26 26.94
CA ALA A 349 5.84 4.64 26.74
C ALA A 349 6.15 5.00 25.26
N GLY A 350 5.92 4.08 24.33
CA GLY A 350 6.30 4.19 22.92
C GLY A 350 7.57 3.42 22.58
N VAL A 351 8.09 3.60 21.37
CA VAL A 351 9.18 2.81 20.80
C VAL A 351 10.43 3.65 20.59
N SER A 352 11.58 3.09 20.99
CA SER A 352 12.89 3.71 20.77
C SER A 352 13.68 3.06 19.64
N LYS A 353 13.42 1.78 19.33
CA LYS A 353 14.17 1.01 18.33
C LYS A 353 13.34 -0.13 17.80
N VAL A 354 13.48 -0.38 16.49
CA VAL A 354 12.94 -1.56 15.80
C VAL A 354 14.09 -2.15 14.98
N VAL A 355 14.34 -3.45 15.11
CA VAL A 355 15.36 -4.17 14.35
C VAL A 355 14.86 -5.54 13.96
N ILE A 356 15.44 -6.09 12.88
CA ILE A 356 15.26 -7.48 12.47
C ILE A 356 16.48 -8.26 12.97
N ASP A 357 16.22 -9.36 13.66
CA ASP A 357 17.24 -10.28 14.16
C ASP A 357 16.85 -11.72 13.82
N GLY A 358 17.43 -12.23 12.74
CA GLY A 358 17.01 -13.49 12.15
C GLY A 358 15.54 -13.45 11.70
N GLU A 359 14.73 -14.33 12.25
CA GLU A 359 13.28 -14.40 11.97
C GLU A 359 12.42 -13.65 13.01
N LEU A 360 13.02 -12.73 13.76
CA LEU A 360 12.34 -11.94 14.77
C LEU A 360 12.42 -10.45 14.46
N LEU A 361 11.28 -9.78 14.56
CA LEU A 361 11.21 -8.34 14.68
C LEU A 361 11.25 -7.99 16.18
N LEU A 362 12.28 -7.24 16.58
CA LEU A 362 12.51 -6.80 17.97
C LEU A 362 12.12 -5.33 18.09
N ILE A 363 11.19 -5.03 19.00
CA ILE A 363 10.68 -3.68 19.26
C ILE A 363 11.04 -3.30 20.68
N THR A 364 11.91 -2.31 20.84
CA THR A 364 12.39 -1.84 22.15
C THR A 364 11.58 -0.63 22.61
N GLU A 365 11.06 -0.71 23.82
CA GLU A 365 10.31 0.36 24.45
C GLU A 365 11.19 1.60 24.76
N ARG A 366 10.58 2.77 24.72
CA ARG A 366 11.22 4.06 25.00
C ARG A 366 11.17 4.41 26.50
N VAL A 367 11.95 3.70 27.30
CA VAL A 367 12.17 4.02 28.71
C VAL A 367 13.67 4.01 29.04
N ARG A 368 14.11 4.78 30.06
CA ARG A 368 15.53 4.88 30.41
C ARG A 368 16.05 3.62 31.09
N ASN A 369 15.26 3.03 31.98
CA ASN A 369 15.66 1.90 32.78
C ASN A 369 14.81 0.68 32.46
N ARG A 370 15.46 -0.46 32.19
CA ARG A 370 14.82 -1.76 31.91
C ARG A 370 13.73 -1.70 30.83
N PRO A 371 14.08 -1.31 29.58
CA PRO A 371 13.12 -1.26 28.48
C PRO A 371 12.57 -2.67 28.21
N ARG A 372 11.28 -2.76 28.00
CA ARG A 372 10.65 -3.99 27.50
C ARG A 372 11.04 -4.19 26.04
N THR A 373 11.22 -5.43 25.63
CA THR A 373 11.42 -5.81 24.23
C THR A 373 10.29 -6.74 23.80
N ILE A 374 9.52 -6.30 22.83
CA ILE A 374 8.49 -7.11 22.19
C ILE A 374 9.14 -7.87 21.04
N LYS A 375 8.81 -9.15 20.89
CA LYS A 375 9.31 -10.04 19.83
C LYS A 375 8.14 -10.50 18.97
N ILE A 376 8.25 -10.31 17.68
CA ILE A 376 7.25 -10.77 16.70
C ILE A 376 7.96 -11.69 15.71
N ALA A 377 7.47 -12.90 15.53
CA ALA A 377 7.97 -13.80 14.50
C ALA A 377 7.62 -13.25 13.13
N THR A 378 8.61 -13.13 12.23
CA THR A 378 8.41 -12.66 10.86
C THR A 378 7.97 -13.79 9.92
N GLY A 379 8.01 -15.06 10.40
CA GLY A 379 7.72 -16.24 9.57
C GLY A 379 8.70 -16.44 8.42
N GLY A 380 9.94 -15.88 8.53
CA GLY A 380 10.93 -15.93 7.46
C GLY A 380 10.61 -15.05 6.24
N LEU A 381 9.56 -14.22 6.33
CA LEU A 381 9.11 -13.35 5.21
C LEU A 381 10.08 -12.18 4.96
N ILE A 382 10.86 -11.79 5.95
CA ILE A 382 11.94 -10.78 5.86
C ILE A 382 13.19 -11.31 6.57
N ARG A 383 14.37 -10.91 6.06
CA ARG A 383 15.67 -11.27 6.62
C ARG A 383 16.60 -10.07 6.60
#